data_836ac6046c545fadffc95cecef265287
#
_entry.id   836ac6046c545fadffc95cecef265287
#
_cell.length_a   1.000
_cell.length_b   1.000
_cell.length_c   1.000
_cell.angle_alpha   90.00
_cell.angle_beta   90.00
_cell.angle_gamma   90.00
#
_symmetry.space_group_name_H-M   'P 1'
#
loop_
_entity.id
_entity.type
_entity.pdbx_description
1 polymer ?
#
loop_
_entity_poly.entity_id
_entity_poly.type
_entity_poly.pdbx_seq_one_letter_code
_entity_poly.pdbx_strand_id
1 'polypeptide(L)'
;MAVTGSLEGRVALVTGGASGLGRATCLALAEAGAHVAIADIDAQGSEQTRALVTDAGGSADVVPLDVTDDENRRRVVAELFDRHGDAFDVLVNVAGIDRPGYITDIDLADYRLVQAVNCEGPVFLTSEFMKRVQHLPEGRTADVVHIVSLSAITSGSGAIAYNGSKAGFRNATRCIQRELREKAVQLPDGGERPFPCRVQSVVPAAMDTPMMEQWGIPSHLMMPPSAVAETVRTLVLLHPAAYVPEMQIVPRLEPNFPR
;
A
#
# COMPACT_ATOMS: atom_id res chain seq x y z
N MET A 1 0.10 14.66 20.11
CA MET A 1 1.51 14.23 20.25
C MET A 1 1.94 13.69 18.90
N ALA A 2 3.03 14.21 18.35
CA ALA A 2 3.62 13.59 17.14
C ALA A 2 4.10 12.18 17.52
N VAL A 3 3.86 11.19 16.64
CA VAL A 3 4.45 9.86 16.80
C VAL A 3 5.96 10.04 16.66
N THR A 4 6.69 9.98 17.77
CA THR A 4 8.15 10.14 17.81
C THR A 4 8.79 8.78 17.56
N GLY A 5 8.80 8.33 16.32
CA GLY A 5 9.52 7.14 15.89
C GLY A 5 10.37 7.47 14.67
N SER A 6 11.43 6.70 14.45
CA SER A 6 12.26 6.76 13.26
C SER A 6 12.14 5.46 12.48
N LEU A 7 12.20 5.56 11.14
CA LEU A 7 12.32 4.43 10.23
C LEU A 7 13.76 4.26 9.73
N GLU A 8 14.75 4.88 10.39
CA GLU A 8 16.15 4.69 10.08
C GLU A 8 16.54 3.21 10.08
N GLY A 9 17.28 2.80 9.05
CA GLY A 9 17.66 1.41 8.85
C GLY A 9 16.56 0.48 8.35
N ARG A 10 15.37 1.02 8.02
CA ARG A 10 14.28 0.28 7.37
C ARG A 10 14.19 0.63 5.88
N VAL A 11 13.82 -0.34 5.07
CA VAL A 11 13.57 -0.17 3.63
C VAL A 11 12.10 -0.44 3.34
N ALA A 12 11.47 0.49 2.65
CA ALA A 12 10.05 0.43 2.30
C ALA A 12 9.86 0.31 0.78
N LEU A 13 9.16 -0.72 0.33
CA LEU A 13 8.66 -0.81 -1.04
C LEU A 13 7.28 -0.16 -1.11
N VAL A 14 7.13 0.86 -1.96
CA VAL A 14 5.86 1.56 -2.18
C VAL A 14 5.45 1.40 -3.63
N THR A 15 4.34 0.69 -3.89
CA THR A 15 3.80 0.53 -5.25
C THR A 15 2.95 1.74 -5.65
N GLY A 16 2.89 2.06 -6.96
CA GLY A 16 2.20 3.26 -7.43
C GLY A 16 2.94 4.55 -7.05
N GLY A 17 4.25 4.46 -6.84
CA GLY A 17 5.08 5.54 -6.30
C GLY A 17 5.32 6.73 -7.23
N ALA A 18 4.95 6.62 -8.50
CA ALA A 18 5.19 7.67 -9.51
C ALA A 18 4.30 8.91 -9.32
N SER A 19 3.15 8.80 -8.67
CA SER A 19 2.20 9.91 -8.58
C SER A 19 1.29 9.83 -7.34
N GLY A 20 0.44 10.84 -7.15
CA GLY A 20 -0.68 10.84 -6.21
C GLY A 20 -0.32 10.41 -4.79
N LEU A 21 -1.09 9.44 -4.26
CA LEU A 21 -0.87 8.92 -2.90
C LEU A 21 0.45 8.16 -2.77
N GLY A 22 0.86 7.41 -3.80
CA GLY A 22 2.14 6.69 -3.77
C GLY A 22 3.32 7.62 -3.60
N ARG A 23 3.39 8.70 -4.39
CA ARG A 23 4.40 9.76 -4.25
C ARG A 23 4.38 10.38 -2.85
N ALA A 24 3.21 10.76 -2.36
CA ALA A 24 3.07 11.35 -1.03
C ALA A 24 3.52 10.36 0.08
N THR A 25 3.23 9.07 -0.10
CA THR A 25 3.67 8.01 0.83
C THR A 25 5.20 7.85 0.81
N CYS A 26 5.82 7.85 -0.38
CA CYS A 26 7.28 7.82 -0.50
C CYS A 26 7.95 8.98 0.27
N LEU A 27 7.44 10.19 0.09
CA LEU A 27 7.94 11.38 0.79
C LEU A 27 7.77 11.25 2.32
N ALA A 28 6.59 10.84 2.78
CA ALA A 28 6.30 10.71 4.22
C ALA A 28 7.14 9.64 4.91
N LEU A 29 7.43 8.51 4.25
CA LEU A 29 8.27 7.45 4.81
C LEU A 29 9.76 7.85 4.77
N ALA A 30 10.22 8.51 3.70
CA ALA A 30 11.58 9.02 3.61
C ALA A 30 11.85 10.12 4.66
N GLU A 31 10.89 11.02 4.91
CA GLU A 31 10.97 12.02 5.98
C GLU A 31 11.10 11.38 7.37
N ALA A 32 10.51 10.19 7.56
CA ALA A 32 10.66 9.41 8.78
C ALA A 32 11.98 8.63 8.86
N GLY A 33 12.84 8.67 7.84
CA GLY A 33 14.16 8.06 7.81
C GLY A 33 14.25 6.73 7.06
N ALA A 34 13.16 6.26 6.41
CA ALA A 34 13.23 5.05 5.60
C ALA A 34 14.01 5.27 4.30
N HIS A 35 14.73 4.23 3.84
CA HIS A 35 15.09 4.14 2.43
C HIS A 35 13.87 3.65 1.65
N VAL A 36 13.49 4.35 0.56
CA VAL A 36 12.26 4.06 -0.17
C VAL A 36 12.54 3.49 -1.56
N ALA A 37 12.12 2.27 -1.81
CA ALA A 37 12.04 1.66 -3.13
C ALA A 37 10.72 2.11 -3.80
N ILE A 38 10.83 3.05 -4.74
CA ILE A 38 9.70 3.65 -5.47
C ILE A 38 9.35 2.73 -6.62
N ALA A 39 8.25 1.99 -6.50
CA ALA A 39 7.84 0.99 -7.48
C ALA A 39 6.66 1.47 -8.33
N ASP A 40 6.84 1.50 -9.65
CA ASP A 40 5.81 1.88 -10.62
C ASP A 40 6.17 1.36 -12.01
N ILE A 41 5.19 1.35 -12.92
CA ILE A 41 5.40 1.16 -14.36
C ILE A 41 5.82 2.46 -15.06
N ASP A 42 5.49 3.63 -14.47
CA ASP A 42 5.89 4.95 -14.95
C ASP A 42 7.29 5.33 -14.42
N ALA A 43 8.29 5.04 -15.24
CA ALA A 43 9.67 5.34 -14.91
C ALA A 43 9.93 6.86 -14.73
N GLN A 44 9.30 7.70 -15.55
CA GLN A 44 9.50 9.15 -15.48
C GLN A 44 8.91 9.73 -14.19
N GLY A 45 7.68 9.36 -13.85
CA GLY A 45 7.03 9.77 -12.61
C GLY A 45 7.78 9.27 -11.37
N SER A 46 8.34 8.04 -11.44
CA SER A 46 9.16 7.47 -10.37
C SER A 46 10.46 8.26 -10.15
N GLU A 47 11.15 8.66 -11.22
CA GLU A 47 12.34 9.51 -11.13
C GLU A 47 12.02 10.91 -10.56
N GLN A 48 10.88 11.49 -10.92
CA GLN A 48 10.42 12.75 -10.30
C GLN A 48 10.21 12.57 -8.80
N THR A 49 9.59 11.46 -8.38
CA THR A 49 9.37 11.17 -6.96
C THR A 49 10.72 10.97 -6.24
N ARG A 50 11.67 10.25 -6.86
CA ARG A 50 13.01 10.05 -6.31
C ARG A 50 13.74 11.39 -6.12
N ALA A 51 13.67 12.29 -7.12
CA ALA A 51 14.25 13.62 -7.01
C ALA A 51 13.67 14.41 -5.82
N LEU A 52 12.34 14.42 -5.67
CA LEU A 52 11.67 15.08 -4.54
C LEU A 52 12.11 14.50 -3.18
N VAL A 53 12.26 13.19 -3.08
CA VAL A 53 12.75 12.53 -1.85
C VAL A 53 14.19 12.97 -1.55
N THR A 54 15.06 12.97 -2.57
CA THR A 54 16.49 13.33 -2.41
C THR A 54 16.66 14.82 -2.08
N ASP A 55 15.90 15.67 -2.73
CA ASP A 55 15.93 17.13 -2.48
C ASP A 55 15.46 17.47 -1.04
N ALA A 56 14.58 16.63 -0.49
CA ALA A 56 14.17 16.72 0.92
C ALA A 56 15.17 16.07 1.91
N GLY A 57 16.31 15.55 1.42
CA GLY A 57 17.34 14.90 2.24
C GLY A 57 17.09 13.43 2.54
N GLY A 58 16.08 12.83 1.94
CA GLY A 58 15.77 11.40 2.06
C GLY A 58 16.60 10.51 1.11
N SER A 59 16.34 9.22 1.16
CA SER A 59 17.01 8.20 0.34
C SER A 59 16.00 7.34 -0.39
N ALA A 60 16.15 7.19 -1.72
CA ALA A 60 15.24 6.37 -2.52
C ALA A 60 15.90 5.82 -3.79
N ASP A 61 15.43 4.63 -4.20
CA ASP A 61 15.70 4.00 -5.49
C ASP A 61 14.42 3.87 -6.31
N VAL A 62 14.55 3.89 -7.64
CA VAL A 62 13.45 3.56 -8.56
C VAL A 62 13.48 2.07 -8.89
N VAL A 63 12.32 1.44 -8.83
CA VAL A 63 12.13 0.01 -9.08
C VAL A 63 11.02 -0.18 -10.12
N PRO A 64 11.33 -0.53 -11.37
CA PRO A 64 10.31 -0.84 -12.37
C PRO A 64 9.48 -2.06 -11.94
N LEU A 65 8.19 -1.86 -11.67
CA LEU A 65 7.29 -2.91 -11.22
C LEU A 65 5.92 -2.79 -11.88
N ASP A 66 5.56 -3.80 -12.67
CA ASP A 66 4.18 -4.10 -13.02
C ASP A 66 3.60 -5.07 -11.99
N VAL A 67 2.65 -4.60 -11.19
CA VAL A 67 2.03 -5.43 -10.15
C VAL A 67 1.16 -6.55 -10.72
N THR A 68 0.84 -6.54 -12.02
CA THR A 68 0.08 -7.60 -12.69
C THR A 68 0.97 -8.74 -13.20
N ASP A 69 2.27 -8.50 -13.33
CA ASP A 69 3.24 -9.48 -13.79
C ASP A 69 3.81 -10.28 -12.60
N ASP A 70 3.51 -11.57 -12.56
CA ASP A 70 3.91 -12.49 -11.50
C ASP A 70 5.44 -12.68 -11.42
N GLU A 71 6.12 -12.79 -12.57
CA GLU A 71 7.57 -12.93 -12.61
C GLU A 71 8.27 -11.63 -12.15
N ASN A 72 7.73 -10.49 -12.56
CA ASN A 72 8.25 -9.19 -12.15
C ASN A 72 8.10 -8.98 -10.64
N ARG A 73 6.94 -9.34 -10.04
CA ARG A 73 6.75 -9.27 -8.58
C ARG A 73 7.79 -10.12 -7.83
N ARG A 74 7.99 -11.38 -8.24
CA ARG A 74 8.97 -12.29 -7.61
C ARG A 74 10.38 -11.76 -7.71
N ARG A 75 10.77 -11.30 -8.90
CA ARG A 75 12.10 -10.75 -9.17
C ARG A 75 12.37 -9.52 -8.30
N VAL A 76 11.46 -8.55 -8.28
CA VAL A 76 11.63 -7.30 -7.50
C VAL A 76 11.75 -7.60 -6.00
N VAL A 77 10.91 -8.47 -5.45
CA VAL A 77 10.99 -8.85 -4.03
C VAL A 77 12.33 -9.53 -3.74
N ALA A 78 12.78 -10.46 -4.59
CA ALA A 78 14.05 -11.14 -4.42
C ALA A 78 15.23 -10.16 -4.46
N GLU A 79 15.30 -9.28 -5.47
CA GLU A 79 16.36 -8.28 -5.63
C GLU A 79 16.45 -7.31 -4.43
N LEU A 80 15.31 -6.89 -3.88
CA LEU A 80 15.29 -6.02 -2.70
C LEU A 80 15.77 -6.75 -1.45
N PHE A 81 15.38 -8.01 -1.24
CA PHE A 81 15.92 -8.81 -0.13
C PHE A 81 17.40 -9.12 -0.30
N ASP A 82 17.86 -9.41 -1.52
CA ASP A 82 19.29 -9.65 -1.81
C ASP A 82 20.13 -8.40 -1.55
N ARG A 83 19.61 -7.21 -1.82
CA ARG A 83 20.31 -5.93 -1.62
C ARG A 83 20.26 -5.43 -0.18
N HIS A 84 19.14 -5.56 0.49
CA HIS A 84 18.88 -4.90 1.77
C HIS A 84 18.70 -5.87 2.95
N GLY A 85 18.59 -7.17 2.68
CA GLY A 85 18.38 -8.18 3.71
C GLY A 85 17.16 -7.90 4.58
N ASP A 86 17.32 -8.09 5.88
CA ASP A 86 16.25 -7.88 6.87
C ASP A 86 15.82 -6.41 7.02
N ALA A 87 16.58 -5.46 6.47
CA ALA A 87 16.16 -4.05 6.47
C ALA A 87 14.94 -3.80 5.57
N PHE A 88 14.74 -4.63 4.53
CA PHE A 88 13.52 -4.59 3.71
C PHE A 88 12.37 -5.25 4.48
N ASP A 89 11.70 -4.48 5.32
CA ASP A 89 10.66 -4.95 6.22
C ASP A 89 9.35 -4.12 6.16
N VAL A 90 9.23 -3.21 5.16
CA VAL A 90 8.00 -2.43 4.93
C VAL A 90 7.51 -2.60 3.49
N LEU A 91 6.23 -2.94 3.33
CA LEU A 91 5.54 -2.99 2.04
C LEU A 91 4.28 -2.13 2.09
N VAL A 92 4.16 -1.15 1.19
CA VAL A 92 2.94 -0.34 1.05
C VAL A 92 2.34 -0.55 -0.34
N ASN A 93 1.20 -1.22 -0.40
CA ASN A 93 0.46 -1.46 -1.63
C ASN A 93 -0.48 -0.28 -1.91
N VAL A 94 -0.02 0.65 -2.77
CA VAL A 94 -0.77 1.85 -3.18
C VAL A 94 -1.24 1.76 -4.62
N ALA A 95 -0.53 1.05 -5.50
CA ALA A 95 -0.88 0.92 -6.91
C ALA A 95 -2.36 0.59 -7.10
N GLY A 96 -2.99 1.32 -8.00
CA GLY A 96 -4.40 1.13 -8.30
C GLY A 96 -4.83 1.98 -9.49
N ILE A 97 -5.82 1.49 -10.21
CA ILE A 97 -6.43 2.17 -11.35
C ILE A 97 -7.96 2.13 -11.24
N ASP A 98 -8.60 3.02 -11.96
CA ASP A 98 -10.04 3.01 -12.16
C ASP A 98 -10.38 3.13 -13.65
N ARG A 99 -11.42 2.42 -14.07
CA ARG A 99 -12.00 2.46 -15.41
C ARG A 99 -13.52 2.53 -15.26
N PRO A 100 -14.09 3.75 -15.21
CA PRO A 100 -15.52 3.94 -15.08
C PRO A 100 -16.30 3.33 -16.25
N GLY A 101 -17.43 2.71 -15.96
CA GLY A 101 -18.33 2.16 -16.96
C GLY A 101 -19.64 1.68 -16.35
N TYR A 102 -20.76 1.97 -17.00
CA TYR A 102 -22.05 1.39 -16.61
C TYR A 102 -22.12 -0.07 -17.01
N ILE A 103 -23.02 -0.84 -16.40
CA ILE A 103 -23.14 -2.28 -16.64
C ILE A 103 -23.37 -2.64 -18.12
N THR A 104 -23.98 -1.73 -18.87
CA THR A 104 -24.24 -1.90 -20.32
C THR A 104 -23.03 -1.63 -21.19
N ASP A 105 -22.03 -0.88 -20.69
CA ASP A 105 -20.97 -0.31 -21.51
C ASP A 105 -19.55 -0.68 -21.00
N ILE A 106 -19.48 -1.41 -19.87
CA ILE A 106 -18.18 -1.79 -19.29
C ILE A 106 -17.42 -2.75 -20.20
N ASP A 107 -16.20 -2.42 -20.52
CA ASP A 107 -15.32 -3.31 -21.29
C ASP A 107 -14.74 -4.42 -20.40
N LEU A 108 -14.72 -5.65 -20.92
CA LEU A 108 -14.23 -6.81 -20.19
C LEU A 108 -12.71 -6.76 -19.92
N ALA A 109 -11.93 -6.20 -20.85
CA ALA A 109 -10.49 -6.08 -20.69
C ALA A 109 -10.17 -5.04 -19.61
N ASP A 110 -10.88 -3.90 -19.60
CA ASP A 110 -10.77 -2.88 -18.55
C ASP A 110 -11.19 -3.44 -17.18
N TYR A 111 -12.29 -4.19 -17.13
CA TYR A 111 -12.71 -4.85 -15.88
C TYR A 111 -11.61 -5.78 -15.35
N ARG A 112 -11.06 -6.64 -16.20
CA ARG A 112 -9.99 -7.59 -15.83
C ARG A 112 -8.73 -6.86 -15.38
N LEU A 113 -8.34 -5.80 -16.09
CA LEU A 113 -7.16 -5.01 -15.75
C LEU A 113 -7.33 -4.38 -14.35
N VAL A 114 -8.49 -3.81 -14.05
CA VAL A 114 -8.77 -3.23 -12.71
C VAL A 114 -8.71 -4.31 -11.62
N GLN A 115 -9.24 -5.53 -11.87
CA GLN A 115 -9.13 -6.63 -10.91
C GLN A 115 -7.67 -7.05 -10.71
N ALA A 116 -6.90 -7.18 -11.78
CA ALA A 116 -5.49 -7.56 -11.73
C ALA A 116 -4.64 -6.55 -10.95
N VAL A 117 -4.79 -5.25 -11.23
CA VAL A 117 -4.01 -4.20 -10.56
C VAL A 117 -4.44 -4.01 -9.11
N ASN A 118 -5.76 -3.88 -8.85
CA ASN A 118 -6.26 -3.43 -7.55
C ASN A 118 -6.44 -4.54 -6.52
N CYS A 119 -6.53 -5.79 -6.94
CA CYS A 119 -6.81 -6.93 -6.06
C CYS A 119 -5.74 -8.03 -6.16
N GLU A 120 -5.57 -8.62 -7.34
CA GLU A 120 -4.64 -9.73 -7.53
C GLU A 120 -3.19 -9.30 -7.26
N GLY A 121 -2.72 -8.24 -7.91
CA GLY A 121 -1.35 -7.74 -7.80
C GLY A 121 -0.89 -7.53 -6.35
N PRO A 122 -1.58 -6.70 -5.54
CA PRO A 122 -1.17 -6.45 -4.16
C PRO A 122 -1.29 -7.69 -3.25
N VAL A 123 -2.23 -8.61 -3.49
CA VAL A 123 -2.33 -9.86 -2.73
C VAL A 123 -1.11 -10.75 -2.97
N PHE A 124 -0.73 -10.96 -4.24
CA PHE A 124 0.40 -11.83 -4.57
C PHE A 124 1.76 -11.17 -4.30
N LEU A 125 1.89 -9.85 -4.46
CA LEU A 125 3.09 -9.14 -4.01
C LEU A 125 3.28 -9.28 -2.49
N THR A 126 2.20 -9.17 -1.71
CA THR A 126 2.22 -9.41 -0.27
C THR A 126 2.62 -10.85 0.04
N SER A 127 2.12 -11.82 -0.71
CA SER A 127 2.51 -13.23 -0.56
C SER A 127 4.00 -13.44 -0.77
N GLU A 128 4.59 -12.86 -1.83
CA GLU A 128 6.04 -12.98 -2.08
C GLU A 128 6.87 -12.31 -0.97
N PHE A 129 6.45 -11.13 -0.51
CA PHE A 129 7.08 -10.45 0.62
C PHE A 129 7.02 -11.30 1.90
N MET A 130 5.87 -11.89 2.22
CA MET A 130 5.68 -12.70 3.43
C MET A 130 6.51 -13.98 3.45
N LYS A 131 6.77 -14.60 2.30
CA LYS A 131 7.68 -15.76 2.18
C LYS A 131 9.09 -15.44 2.67
N ARG A 132 9.49 -14.19 2.65
CA ARG A 132 10.81 -13.72 3.11
C ARG A 132 10.79 -13.27 4.56
N VAL A 133 9.86 -12.37 4.92
CA VAL A 133 9.82 -11.80 6.28
C VAL A 133 9.48 -12.81 7.37
N GLN A 134 8.93 -13.99 7.05
CA GLN A 134 8.77 -15.06 8.04
C GLN A 134 10.09 -15.49 8.69
N HIS A 135 11.23 -15.21 8.06
CA HIS A 135 12.56 -15.54 8.53
C HIS A 135 13.25 -14.38 9.26
N LEU A 136 12.58 -13.23 9.45
CA LEU A 136 13.14 -12.12 10.20
C LEU A 136 13.63 -12.56 11.59
N PRO A 137 14.70 -11.96 12.12
CA PRO A 137 15.20 -12.24 13.47
C PRO A 137 14.13 -11.99 14.55
N GLU A 138 14.32 -12.63 15.69
CA GLU A 138 13.46 -12.40 16.86
C GLU A 138 13.50 -10.92 17.29
N GLY A 139 12.34 -10.39 17.67
CA GLY A 139 12.17 -8.99 18.05
C GLY A 139 11.96 -8.02 16.88
N ARG A 140 12.13 -8.47 15.62
CA ARG A 140 11.77 -7.67 14.44
C ARG A 140 10.36 -7.99 13.98
N THR A 141 9.68 -6.96 13.46
CA THR A 141 8.34 -7.07 12.90
C THR A 141 8.27 -6.29 11.59
N ALA A 142 7.88 -6.95 10.52
CA ALA A 142 7.58 -6.32 9.25
C ALA A 142 6.21 -5.65 9.27
N ASP A 143 6.05 -4.64 8.42
CA ASP A 143 4.79 -3.92 8.23
C ASP A 143 4.32 -4.00 6.78
N VAL A 144 3.07 -4.41 6.58
CA VAL A 144 2.37 -4.30 5.32
C VAL A 144 1.21 -3.35 5.50
N VAL A 145 1.12 -2.33 4.64
CA VAL A 145 -0.03 -1.41 4.60
C VAL A 145 -0.72 -1.51 3.24
N HIS A 146 -1.99 -1.87 3.26
CA HIS A 146 -2.83 -1.95 2.07
C HIS A 146 -3.70 -0.69 1.94
N ILE A 147 -3.64 -0.05 0.78
CA ILE A 147 -4.55 1.05 0.46
C ILE A 147 -5.80 0.48 -0.21
N VAL A 148 -6.84 0.36 0.57
CA VAL A 148 -8.15 -0.07 0.10
C VAL A 148 -8.90 1.12 -0.51
N SER A 149 -10.12 1.36 -0.14
CA SER A 149 -10.96 2.52 -0.47
C SER A 149 -12.29 2.44 0.28
N LEU A 150 -12.90 3.56 0.56
CA LEU A 150 -14.29 3.61 1.03
C LEU A 150 -15.25 2.92 0.02
N SER A 151 -14.92 2.92 -1.26
CA SER A 151 -15.61 2.17 -2.33
C SER A 151 -15.65 0.66 -2.12
N ALA A 152 -14.86 0.11 -1.20
CA ALA A 152 -14.94 -1.30 -0.78
C ALA A 152 -16.16 -1.58 0.14
N ILE A 153 -16.78 -0.55 0.69
CA ILE A 153 -17.89 -0.63 1.67
C ILE A 153 -19.13 0.09 1.17
N THR A 154 -18.97 1.01 0.24
CA THR A 154 -20.06 1.75 -0.41
C THR A 154 -20.19 1.29 -1.86
N SER A 155 -21.28 1.69 -2.51
CA SER A 155 -21.47 1.43 -3.93
C SER A 155 -21.71 2.75 -4.66
N GLY A 156 -21.09 2.88 -5.83
CA GLY A 156 -21.24 4.04 -6.72
C GLY A 156 -21.63 3.60 -8.13
N SER A 157 -22.46 4.39 -8.77
CA SER A 157 -22.83 4.18 -10.18
C SER A 157 -21.62 4.40 -11.08
N GLY A 158 -21.43 3.54 -12.09
CA GLY A 158 -20.30 3.63 -13.02
C GLY A 158 -18.97 3.10 -12.49
N ALA A 159 -18.91 2.59 -11.25
CA ALA A 159 -17.66 2.15 -10.60
C ALA A 159 -17.61 0.63 -10.32
N ILE A 160 -18.26 -0.19 -11.16
CA ILE A 160 -18.42 -1.65 -10.94
C ILE A 160 -17.06 -2.34 -10.80
N ALA A 161 -16.14 -2.07 -11.72
CA ALA A 161 -14.81 -2.70 -11.71
C ALA A 161 -14.01 -2.29 -10.47
N TYR A 162 -13.96 -1.00 -10.18
CA TYR A 162 -13.23 -0.44 -9.05
C TYR A 162 -13.79 -0.92 -7.71
N ASN A 163 -15.10 -0.73 -7.46
CA ASN A 163 -15.73 -1.12 -6.21
C ASN A 163 -15.59 -2.62 -5.96
N GLY A 164 -15.84 -3.44 -7.00
CA GLY A 164 -15.66 -4.89 -6.92
C GLY A 164 -14.22 -5.29 -6.55
N SER A 165 -13.22 -4.67 -7.19
CA SER A 165 -11.81 -4.93 -6.92
C SER A 165 -11.41 -4.53 -5.50
N LYS A 166 -11.83 -3.35 -5.03
CA LYS A 166 -11.50 -2.87 -3.68
C LYS A 166 -12.24 -3.63 -2.58
N ALA A 167 -13.48 -4.08 -2.83
CA ALA A 167 -14.21 -4.97 -1.91
C ALA A 167 -13.52 -6.34 -1.79
N GLY A 168 -13.11 -6.94 -2.91
CA GLY A 168 -12.32 -8.17 -2.94
C GLY A 168 -11.00 -8.02 -2.20
N PHE A 169 -10.25 -6.96 -2.48
CA PHE A 169 -8.97 -6.68 -1.84
C PHE A 169 -9.10 -6.45 -0.33
N ARG A 170 -10.14 -5.71 0.11
CA ARG A 170 -10.44 -5.51 1.53
C ARG A 170 -10.69 -6.85 2.24
N ASN A 171 -11.51 -7.71 1.64
CA ASN A 171 -11.80 -9.01 2.24
C ASN A 171 -10.57 -9.93 2.24
N ALA A 172 -9.79 -9.97 1.16
CA ALA A 172 -8.51 -10.69 1.11
C ALA A 172 -7.55 -10.21 2.21
N THR A 173 -7.43 -8.88 2.40
CA THR A 173 -6.65 -8.29 3.49
C THR A 173 -7.08 -8.82 4.87
N ARG A 174 -8.38 -8.89 5.13
CA ARG A 174 -8.93 -9.42 6.40
C ARG A 174 -8.67 -10.91 6.57
N CYS A 175 -8.68 -11.70 5.49
CA CYS A 175 -8.27 -13.11 5.53
C CYS A 175 -6.79 -13.23 5.93
N ILE A 176 -5.91 -12.48 5.26
CA ILE A 176 -4.47 -12.46 5.59
C ILE A 176 -4.26 -12.06 7.06
N GLN A 177 -4.92 -11.02 7.54
CA GLN A 177 -4.84 -10.58 8.93
C GLN A 177 -5.26 -11.68 9.92
N ARG A 178 -6.24 -12.51 9.57
CA ARG A 178 -6.68 -13.63 10.38
C ARG A 178 -5.67 -14.76 10.35
N GLU A 179 -5.19 -15.14 9.17
CA GLU A 179 -4.18 -16.19 8.99
C GLU A 179 -2.91 -15.92 9.80
N LEU A 180 -2.42 -14.66 9.82
CA LEU A 180 -1.22 -14.28 10.57
C LEU A 180 -1.38 -14.40 12.09
N ARG A 181 -2.60 -14.36 12.61
CA ARG A 181 -2.89 -14.60 14.04
C ARG A 181 -2.96 -16.07 14.38
N GLU A 182 -3.32 -16.91 13.41
CA GLU A 182 -3.48 -18.36 13.57
C GLU A 182 -2.18 -19.12 13.21
N LYS A 183 -1.32 -18.50 12.37
CA LYS A 183 -0.09 -19.12 11.87
C LYS A 183 1.11 -18.79 12.76
N ALA A 184 1.71 -19.82 13.33
CA ALA A 184 3.02 -19.72 13.97
C ALA A 184 4.15 -20.03 12.99
N VAL A 185 5.31 -19.43 13.24
CA VAL A 185 6.57 -19.77 12.54
C VAL A 185 7.31 -20.79 13.37
N GLN A 186 7.67 -21.93 12.78
CA GLN A 186 8.47 -22.97 13.41
C GLN A 186 9.92 -22.50 13.52
N LEU A 187 10.51 -22.65 14.69
CA LEU A 187 11.91 -22.33 14.97
C LEU A 187 12.80 -23.58 14.84
N PRO A 188 14.10 -23.39 14.54
CA PRO A 188 15.05 -24.53 14.40
C PRO A 188 15.18 -25.40 15.65
N ASP A 189 14.93 -24.83 16.82
CA ASP A 189 14.96 -25.55 18.12
C ASP A 189 13.67 -26.33 18.44
N GLY A 190 12.70 -26.31 17.53
CA GLY A 190 11.38 -26.93 17.69
C GLY A 190 10.35 -26.05 18.42
N GLY A 191 10.71 -24.81 18.77
CA GLY A 191 9.77 -23.84 19.31
C GLY A 191 8.91 -23.19 18.23
N GLU A 192 7.95 -22.38 18.67
CA GLU A 192 7.07 -21.60 17.79
C GLU A 192 7.06 -20.14 18.21
N ARG A 193 6.92 -19.24 17.22
CA ARG A 193 6.71 -17.81 17.47
C ARG A 193 5.57 -17.28 16.60
N PRO A 194 4.93 -16.15 16.98
CA PRO A 194 3.99 -15.45 16.12
C PRO A 194 4.64 -15.06 14.78
N PHE A 195 3.84 -15.01 13.73
CA PHE A 195 4.33 -14.55 12.42
C PHE A 195 4.81 -13.10 12.55
N PRO A 196 6.08 -12.79 12.15
CA PRO A 196 6.71 -11.49 12.42
C PRO A 196 6.27 -10.41 11.42
N CYS A 197 4.97 -10.25 11.19
CA CYS A 197 4.45 -9.25 10.27
C CYS A 197 3.08 -8.75 10.74
N ARG A 198 2.87 -7.44 10.61
CA ARG A 198 1.54 -6.80 10.76
C ARG A 198 1.01 -6.45 9.38
N VAL A 199 -0.23 -6.80 9.09
CA VAL A 199 -0.94 -6.34 7.90
C VAL A 199 -2.06 -5.40 8.32
N GLN A 200 -1.97 -4.16 7.92
CA GLN A 200 -2.88 -3.08 8.26
C GLN A 200 -3.51 -2.53 6.98
N SER A 201 -4.67 -1.93 7.05
CA SER A 201 -5.29 -1.29 5.89
C SER A 201 -5.73 0.13 6.19
N VAL A 202 -5.53 1.00 5.21
CA VAL A 202 -6.13 2.34 5.17
C VAL A 202 -7.26 2.31 4.15
N VAL A 203 -8.41 2.84 4.55
CA VAL A 203 -9.65 2.89 3.76
C VAL A 203 -9.99 4.37 3.52
N PRO A 204 -9.33 5.03 2.55
CA PRO A 204 -9.57 6.43 2.27
C PRO A 204 -10.85 6.64 1.45
N ALA A 205 -11.49 7.78 1.69
CA ALA A 205 -12.46 8.37 0.76
C ALA A 205 -11.73 9.14 -0.37
N ALA A 206 -12.42 10.03 -1.07
CA ALA A 206 -11.87 10.75 -2.20
C ALA A 206 -10.63 11.57 -1.84
N MET A 207 -9.58 11.44 -2.66
CA MET A 207 -8.32 12.16 -2.56
C MET A 207 -8.06 12.96 -3.84
N ASP A 208 -7.49 14.14 -3.71
CA ASP A 208 -7.10 14.99 -4.84
C ASP A 208 -5.89 14.40 -5.58
N THR A 209 -6.16 13.52 -6.53
CA THR A 209 -5.17 12.77 -7.30
C THR A 209 -5.56 12.73 -8.78
N PRO A 210 -4.61 12.48 -9.70
CA PRO A 210 -4.93 12.35 -11.13
C PRO A 210 -6.03 11.31 -11.43
N MET A 211 -6.12 10.24 -10.64
CA MET A 211 -7.19 9.23 -10.79
C MET A 211 -8.58 9.83 -10.64
N MET A 212 -8.74 10.87 -9.83
CA MET A 212 -10.06 11.46 -9.53
C MET A 212 -10.52 12.51 -10.55
N GLU A 213 -9.64 12.96 -11.45
CA GLU A 213 -9.99 13.96 -12.48
C GLU A 213 -11.17 13.51 -13.35
N GLN A 214 -11.22 12.22 -13.69
CA GLN A 214 -12.31 11.61 -14.48
C GLN A 214 -13.70 11.70 -13.81
N TRP A 215 -13.77 11.90 -12.48
CA TRP A 215 -15.01 11.99 -11.72
C TRP A 215 -15.50 13.42 -11.54
N GLY A 216 -14.69 14.43 -11.89
CA GLY A 216 -15.05 15.85 -11.83
C GLY A 216 -15.39 16.35 -10.42
N ILE A 217 -14.86 15.70 -9.39
CA ILE A 217 -15.08 16.12 -8.00
C ILE A 217 -14.19 17.32 -7.70
N PRO A 218 -14.74 18.44 -7.18
CA PRO A 218 -13.94 19.60 -6.83
C PRO A 218 -12.87 19.29 -5.77
N SER A 219 -11.62 19.74 -5.97
CA SER A 219 -10.47 19.48 -5.09
C SER A 219 -10.74 19.85 -3.62
N HIS A 220 -11.51 20.92 -3.35
CA HIS A 220 -11.83 21.35 -1.98
C HIS A 220 -12.73 20.36 -1.20
N LEU A 221 -13.37 19.41 -1.88
CA LEU A 221 -14.15 18.33 -1.28
C LEU A 221 -13.35 17.03 -1.09
N MET A 222 -12.11 17.01 -1.54
CA MET A 222 -11.21 15.86 -1.45
C MET A 222 -10.12 16.08 -0.41
N MET A 223 -9.54 15.00 0.10
CA MET A 223 -8.36 15.07 0.96
C MET A 223 -7.11 15.26 0.11
N PRO A 224 -6.11 16.05 0.56
CA PRO A 224 -4.80 16.00 -0.04
C PRO A 224 -4.18 14.60 0.19
N PRO A 225 -3.46 14.03 -0.79
CA PRO A 225 -2.80 12.72 -0.64
C PRO A 225 -1.87 12.66 0.58
N SER A 226 -1.25 13.77 0.96
CA SER A 226 -0.38 13.87 2.14
C SER A 226 -1.09 13.50 3.45
N ALA A 227 -2.37 13.83 3.63
CA ALA A 227 -3.12 13.48 4.82
C ALA A 227 -3.27 11.96 4.99
N VAL A 228 -3.43 11.24 3.88
CA VAL A 228 -3.48 9.77 3.89
C VAL A 228 -2.08 9.17 4.05
N ALA A 229 -1.06 9.76 3.42
CA ALA A 229 0.33 9.35 3.56
C ALA A 229 0.83 9.47 5.02
N GLU A 230 0.43 10.51 5.75
CA GLU A 230 0.72 10.66 7.18
C GLU A 230 0.08 9.54 8.01
N THR A 231 -1.11 9.09 7.61
CA THR A 231 -1.77 7.93 8.25
C THR A 231 -0.96 6.65 8.00
N VAL A 232 -0.49 6.42 6.77
CA VAL A 232 0.38 5.28 6.45
C VAL A 232 1.65 5.32 7.28
N ARG A 233 2.35 6.47 7.33
CA ARG A 233 3.54 6.67 8.17
C ARG A 233 3.25 6.34 9.63
N THR A 234 2.14 6.82 10.17
CA THR A 234 1.74 6.57 11.56
C THR A 234 1.56 5.08 11.83
N LEU A 235 0.92 4.34 10.92
CA LEU A 235 0.72 2.89 11.05
C LEU A 235 2.05 2.12 11.07
N VAL A 236 3.00 2.50 10.23
CA VAL A 236 4.34 1.86 10.19
C VAL A 236 5.16 2.20 11.45
N LEU A 237 4.99 3.41 12.02
CA LEU A 237 5.67 3.86 13.23
C LEU A 237 5.01 3.37 14.54
N LEU A 238 3.90 2.64 14.49
CA LEU A 238 3.28 2.10 15.69
C LEU A 238 4.24 1.20 16.45
N HIS A 239 4.16 1.25 17.78
CA HIS A 239 4.88 0.33 18.66
C HIS A 239 4.65 -1.13 18.19
N PRO A 240 5.67 -2.02 18.14
CA PRO A 240 5.52 -3.38 17.63
C PRO A 240 4.38 -4.20 18.26
N ALA A 241 4.04 -3.93 19.52
CA ALA A 241 2.91 -4.55 20.21
C ALA A 241 1.54 -3.93 19.85
N ALA A 242 1.51 -2.83 19.08
CA ALA A 242 0.26 -2.18 18.68
C ALA A 242 -0.16 -2.66 17.29
N TYR A 243 -1.47 -2.75 17.08
CA TYR A 243 -2.06 -3.21 15.84
C TYR A 243 -3.36 -2.47 15.53
N VAL A 244 -3.43 -1.88 14.35
CA VAL A 244 -4.64 -1.25 13.81
C VAL A 244 -5.05 -2.00 12.55
N PRO A 245 -6.01 -2.94 12.61
CA PRO A 245 -6.36 -3.78 11.46
C PRO A 245 -6.89 -2.99 10.27
N GLU A 246 -7.68 -1.95 10.53
CA GLU A 246 -8.28 -1.12 9.48
C GLU A 246 -8.51 0.30 10.02
N MET A 247 -8.13 1.31 9.23
CA MET A 247 -8.38 2.72 9.54
C MET A 247 -9.10 3.39 8.38
N GLN A 248 -10.31 3.87 8.64
CA GLN A 248 -11.05 4.70 7.69
C GLN A 248 -10.66 6.16 7.85
N ILE A 249 -10.45 6.84 6.73
CA ILE A 249 -10.14 8.27 6.69
C ILE A 249 -10.97 8.96 5.62
N VAL A 250 -11.66 10.02 6.01
CA VAL A 250 -12.60 10.74 5.17
C VAL A 250 -12.37 12.24 5.24
N PRO A 251 -12.72 13.02 4.21
CA PRO A 251 -12.69 14.46 4.28
C PRO A 251 -13.58 14.96 5.42
N ARG A 252 -13.09 15.91 6.21
CA ARG A 252 -13.86 16.48 7.32
C ARG A 252 -15.21 17.10 6.88
N LEU A 253 -15.28 17.53 5.63
CA LEU A 253 -16.45 18.20 5.03
C LEU A 253 -17.19 17.33 4.01
N GLU A 254 -17.01 15.99 4.03
CA GLU A 254 -17.74 15.12 3.11
C GLU A 254 -19.25 15.12 3.41
N PRO A 255 -20.11 15.61 2.48
CA PRO A 255 -21.53 15.77 2.74
C PRO A 255 -22.29 14.44 2.78
N ASN A 256 -21.72 13.35 2.22
CA ASN A 256 -22.38 12.05 2.07
C ASN A 256 -21.89 10.99 3.08
N PHE A 257 -21.04 11.36 4.04
CA PHE A 257 -20.64 10.41 5.07
C PHE A 257 -21.78 10.28 6.10
N PRO A 258 -22.28 9.06 6.39
CA PRO A 258 -23.32 8.89 7.41
C PRO A 258 -22.77 9.36 8.76
N ARG A 259 -23.51 10.30 9.37
CA ARG A 259 -23.19 10.84 10.70
C ARG A 259 -23.63 9.87 11.79
#